data_a1239f5889e506c9b0574add4559716a
#
_entry.id   a1239f5889e506c9b0574add4559716a
#
_cell.length_a   1.000
_cell.length_b   1.000
_cell.length_c   1.000
_cell.angle_alpha   90.00
_cell.angle_beta   90.00
_cell.angle_gamma   90.00
#
_symmetry.space_group_name_H-M   'P 1'
#
loop_
_entity.id
_entity.type
_entity.pdbx_description
1 polymer ?
#
loop_
_entity_poly.entity_id
_entity_poly.type
_entity_poly.pdbx_seq_one_letter_code
_entity_poly.pdbx_strand_id
1 'polypeptide(L)'
;MKLPVTTLCIALLIGACASTEPGQNERTALYQNNAGAPTASFTYSRDKLQWRVLSDNSLAVWIDPNRASLIEFRNGCSNLRWAREITITNSNKVVTAGVDSVRIISPLPDRKACKISTIRPLNLQAINDGRRELLEAQMVERDTTE
;
A
#
# COMPACT_ATOMS: atom_id res chain seq x y z
N MET A 1 -36.36 55.83 10.98
CA MET A 1 -36.19 54.53 11.67
C MET A 1 -35.21 53.67 10.86
N LYS A 2 -34.00 53.50 11.36
CA LYS A 2 -32.94 52.68 10.72
C LYS A 2 -32.85 51.39 11.50
N LEU A 3 -33.19 50.25 10.89
CA LEU A 3 -32.95 48.91 11.46
C LEU A 3 -31.49 48.51 11.23
N PRO A 4 -30.80 47.98 12.24
CA PRO A 4 -29.47 47.41 12.02
C PRO A 4 -29.63 45.98 11.47
N VAL A 5 -28.97 45.72 10.33
CA VAL A 5 -28.81 44.37 9.77
C VAL A 5 -27.74 43.67 10.58
N THR A 6 -28.15 42.72 11.39
CA THR A 6 -27.23 41.87 12.14
C THR A 6 -26.73 40.75 11.19
N THR A 7 -25.53 40.88 10.71
CA THR A 7 -24.86 39.83 9.89
C THR A 7 -24.43 38.67 10.79
N LEU A 8 -25.17 37.58 10.72
CA LEU A 8 -24.84 36.31 11.41
C LEU A 8 -23.76 35.59 10.62
N CYS A 9 -22.51 35.67 11.07
CA CYS A 9 -21.39 34.85 10.55
C CYS A 9 -21.56 33.41 11.04
N ILE A 10 -22.02 32.53 10.14
CA ILE A 10 -21.99 31.07 10.34
C ILE A 10 -20.61 30.60 10.06
N ALA A 11 -19.80 30.33 11.08
CA ALA A 11 -18.52 29.66 10.96
C ALA A 11 -18.76 28.16 10.62
N LEU A 12 -18.52 27.80 9.37
CA LEU A 12 -18.47 26.41 8.95
C LEU A 12 -17.21 25.77 9.55
N LEU A 13 -17.37 24.98 10.59
CA LEU A 13 -16.36 24.08 11.09
C LEU A 13 -16.17 22.94 10.06
N ILE A 14 -15.20 23.08 9.17
CA ILE A 14 -14.75 22.00 8.30
C ILE A 14 -13.96 21.04 9.19
N GLY A 15 -14.64 20.02 9.71
CA GLY A 15 -14.01 18.90 10.40
C GLY A 15 -13.09 18.17 9.41
N ALA A 16 -11.78 18.43 9.48
CA ALA A 16 -10.79 17.63 8.77
C ALA A 16 -10.83 16.22 9.35
N CYS A 17 -11.37 15.25 8.58
CA CYS A 17 -11.19 13.84 8.88
C CYS A 17 -9.71 13.51 8.73
N ALA A 18 -8.96 13.56 9.83
CA ALA A 18 -7.59 13.11 9.88
C ALA A 18 -7.58 11.59 9.67
N SER A 19 -7.04 11.14 8.53
CA SER A 19 -6.86 9.71 8.26
C SER A 19 -5.92 9.11 9.29
N THR A 20 -6.35 8.05 9.93
CA THR A 20 -5.62 7.34 11.00
C THR A 20 -4.48 6.44 10.45
N GLU A 21 -4.24 6.43 9.15
CA GLU A 21 -3.21 5.62 8.51
C GLU A 21 -2.02 6.48 8.05
N PRO A 22 -0.77 5.95 8.14
CA PRO A 22 0.41 6.61 7.59
C PRO A 22 0.22 7.00 6.13
N GLY A 23 0.79 8.11 5.71
CA GLY A 23 0.79 8.55 4.32
C GLY A 23 1.36 7.46 3.39
N GLN A 24 0.99 7.50 2.11
CA GLN A 24 1.42 6.45 1.17
C GLN A 24 2.95 6.36 1.04
N ASN A 25 3.64 7.49 1.06
CA ASN A 25 5.10 7.52 0.97
C ASN A 25 5.76 6.91 2.21
N GLU A 26 5.27 7.24 3.40
CA GLU A 26 5.75 6.68 4.67
C GLU A 26 5.52 5.17 4.72
N ARG A 27 4.36 4.73 4.30
CA ARG A 27 4.02 3.31 4.20
C ARG A 27 4.94 2.57 3.22
N THR A 28 5.16 3.14 2.04
CA THR A 28 6.07 2.55 1.04
C THR A 28 7.48 2.42 1.61
N ALA A 29 8.00 3.48 2.23
CA ALA A 29 9.31 3.47 2.86
C ALA A 29 9.40 2.43 3.99
N LEU A 30 8.37 2.32 4.83
CA LEU A 30 8.31 1.33 5.90
C LEU A 30 8.46 -0.10 5.38
N TYR A 31 7.76 -0.45 4.30
CA TYR A 31 7.87 -1.77 3.71
C TYR A 31 9.22 -2.00 3.03
N GLN A 32 9.73 -1.02 2.30
CA GLN A 32 11.03 -1.12 1.62
C GLN A 32 12.20 -1.27 2.61
N ASN A 33 12.18 -0.52 3.71
CA ASN A 33 13.22 -0.56 4.75
C ASN A 33 13.21 -1.88 5.55
N ASN A 34 12.07 -2.56 5.58
CA ASN A 34 11.90 -3.83 6.29
C ASN A 34 11.81 -5.04 5.34
N ALA A 35 12.23 -4.88 4.09
CA ALA A 35 12.38 -5.96 3.13
C ALA A 35 13.80 -6.53 3.18
N GLY A 36 13.90 -7.85 3.23
CA GLY A 36 15.16 -8.60 3.24
C GLY A 36 15.86 -8.60 1.87
N ALA A 37 16.90 -9.40 1.75
CA ALA A 37 17.61 -9.60 0.49
C ALA A 37 16.68 -10.20 -0.59
N PRO A 38 16.90 -9.89 -1.88
CA PRO A 38 16.14 -10.49 -2.97
C PRO A 38 16.21 -12.01 -2.96
N THR A 39 15.08 -12.66 -3.23
CA THR A 39 14.95 -14.10 -3.42
C THR A 39 14.51 -14.40 -4.85
N ALA A 40 14.82 -15.59 -5.34
CA ALA A 40 14.43 -15.99 -6.69
C ALA A 40 12.92 -16.19 -6.82
N SER A 41 12.27 -16.69 -5.78
CA SER A 41 10.86 -17.06 -5.83
C SER A 41 10.23 -17.16 -4.43
N PHE A 42 8.90 -17.26 -4.39
CA PHE A 42 8.17 -17.74 -3.22
C PHE A 42 7.12 -18.77 -3.63
N THR A 43 6.77 -19.65 -2.70
CA THR A 43 5.71 -20.64 -2.86
C THR A 43 4.54 -20.29 -1.95
N TYR A 44 3.31 -20.39 -2.47
CA TYR A 44 2.10 -20.16 -1.68
C TYR A 44 1.18 -21.37 -1.72
N SER A 45 0.39 -21.56 -0.65
CA SER A 45 -0.55 -22.68 -0.51
C SER A 45 -2.01 -22.28 -0.69
N ARG A 46 -2.32 -21.00 -0.56
CA ARG A 46 -3.69 -20.48 -0.60
C ARG A 46 -4.19 -20.26 -2.03
N ASP A 47 -5.48 -20.38 -2.24
CA ASP A 47 -6.10 -20.11 -3.54
C ASP A 47 -6.23 -18.60 -3.81
N LYS A 48 -6.30 -17.77 -2.77
CA LYS A 48 -6.30 -16.31 -2.85
C LYS A 48 -5.20 -15.72 -1.99
N LEU A 49 -4.36 -14.88 -2.62
CA LEU A 49 -3.35 -14.10 -1.94
C LEU A 49 -3.96 -12.77 -1.46
N GLN A 50 -3.64 -12.37 -0.25
CA GLN A 50 -3.87 -10.99 0.20
C GLN A 50 -2.76 -10.11 -0.35
N TRP A 51 -3.09 -8.88 -0.70
CA TRP A 51 -2.14 -7.95 -1.29
C TRP A 51 -2.44 -6.51 -0.90
N ARG A 52 -1.43 -5.66 -1.01
CA ARG A 52 -1.53 -4.23 -0.77
C ARG A 52 -0.62 -3.48 -1.73
N VAL A 53 -1.17 -2.48 -2.42
CA VAL A 53 -0.39 -1.57 -3.25
C VAL A 53 0.39 -0.61 -2.36
N LEU A 54 1.68 -0.48 -2.62
CA LEU A 54 2.57 0.44 -1.93
C LEU A 54 2.92 1.65 -2.80
N SER A 55 3.17 1.41 -4.09
CA SER A 55 3.44 2.45 -5.08
C SER A 55 3.06 1.94 -6.47
N ASP A 56 3.29 2.73 -7.50
CA ASP A 56 3.13 2.27 -8.90
C ASP A 56 4.15 1.20 -9.29
N ASN A 57 5.21 1.02 -8.48
CA ASN A 57 6.30 0.08 -8.75
C ASN A 57 6.34 -1.09 -7.76
N SER A 58 5.52 -1.11 -6.72
CA SER A 58 5.63 -2.09 -5.65
C SER A 58 4.31 -2.51 -5.04
N LEU A 59 4.27 -3.77 -4.65
CA LEU A 59 3.13 -4.49 -4.12
C LEU A 59 3.59 -5.41 -2.99
N ALA A 60 2.94 -5.35 -1.83
CA ALA A 60 3.11 -6.37 -0.81
C ALA A 60 2.10 -7.50 -1.00
N VAL A 61 2.54 -8.73 -0.90
CA VAL A 61 1.71 -9.94 -1.05
C VAL A 61 1.91 -10.83 0.17
N TRP A 62 0.82 -11.20 0.84
CA TRP A 62 0.84 -12.14 1.96
C TRP A 62 0.67 -13.57 1.45
N ILE A 63 1.70 -14.37 1.65
CA ILE A 63 1.76 -15.78 1.30
C ILE A 63 0.93 -16.61 2.29
N ASP A 64 1.04 -16.24 3.56
CA ASP A 64 0.23 -16.72 4.68
C ASP A 64 0.15 -15.62 5.77
N PRO A 65 -0.54 -15.81 6.91
CA PRO A 65 -0.69 -14.79 7.93
C PRO A 65 0.62 -14.24 8.51
N ASN A 66 1.69 -15.04 8.46
CA ASN A 66 2.98 -14.73 9.08
C ASN A 66 4.09 -14.44 8.06
N ARG A 67 3.83 -14.62 6.78
CA ARG A 67 4.82 -14.42 5.71
C ARG A 67 4.27 -13.56 4.60
N ALA A 68 5.03 -12.55 4.25
CA ALA A 68 4.73 -11.70 3.09
C ALA A 68 6.00 -11.41 2.29
N SER A 69 5.81 -11.02 1.06
CA SER A 69 6.88 -10.59 0.15
C SER A 69 6.56 -9.24 -0.46
N LEU A 70 7.59 -8.44 -0.64
CA LEU A 70 7.57 -7.25 -1.48
C LEU A 70 7.84 -7.69 -2.92
N ILE A 71 6.94 -7.36 -3.82
CA ILE A 71 7.11 -7.52 -5.26
C ILE A 71 7.38 -6.14 -5.86
N GLU A 72 8.41 -6.04 -6.67
CA GLU A 72 8.79 -4.81 -7.35
C GLU A 72 8.78 -5.01 -8.87
N PHE A 73 8.37 -3.98 -9.59
CA PHE A 73 8.25 -3.95 -11.06
C PHE A 73 9.29 -3.01 -11.65
N ARG A 74 10.07 -3.48 -12.62
CA ARG A 74 11.18 -2.69 -13.21
C ARG A 74 10.72 -1.37 -13.85
N ASN A 75 9.61 -1.41 -14.57
CA ASN A 75 9.09 -0.27 -15.35
C ASN A 75 7.78 0.28 -14.79
N GLY A 76 7.49 0.03 -13.50
CA GLY A 76 6.20 0.31 -12.91
C GLY A 76 5.09 -0.63 -13.41
N CYS A 77 3.91 -0.41 -12.88
CA CYS A 77 2.73 -1.18 -13.22
C CYS A 77 1.55 -0.21 -13.34
N SER A 78 1.21 0.17 -14.56
CA SER A 78 0.12 1.11 -14.83
C SER A 78 -1.17 0.64 -14.16
N ASN A 79 -1.93 1.57 -13.61
CA ASN A 79 -3.22 1.32 -12.94
C ASN A 79 -3.17 0.45 -11.68
N LEU A 80 -2.00 0.16 -11.13
CA LEU A 80 -1.87 -0.64 -9.91
C LEU A 80 -2.68 -0.04 -8.74
N ARG A 81 -2.71 1.28 -8.61
CA ARG A 81 -3.49 1.98 -7.58
C ARG A 81 -5.00 1.78 -7.70
N TRP A 82 -5.49 1.47 -8.89
CA TRP A 82 -6.90 1.27 -9.20
C TRP A 82 -7.28 -0.21 -9.27
N ALA A 83 -6.34 -1.09 -8.90
CA ALA A 83 -6.57 -2.53 -8.89
C ALA A 83 -7.71 -2.90 -7.94
N ARG A 84 -8.70 -3.61 -8.46
CA ARG A 84 -9.76 -4.25 -7.67
C ARG A 84 -9.43 -5.69 -7.37
N GLU A 85 -8.72 -6.32 -8.27
CA GLU A 85 -8.24 -7.68 -8.17
C GLU A 85 -6.90 -7.80 -8.90
N ILE A 86 -6.06 -8.69 -8.45
CA ILE A 86 -4.82 -9.05 -9.12
C ILE A 86 -4.76 -10.56 -9.34
N THR A 87 -4.11 -10.96 -10.43
CA THR A 87 -3.74 -12.35 -10.68
C THR A 87 -2.24 -12.41 -10.91
N ILE A 88 -1.57 -13.33 -10.24
CA ILE A 88 -0.13 -13.54 -10.38
C ILE A 88 0.09 -14.83 -11.17
N THR A 89 0.85 -14.77 -12.26
CA THR A 89 1.25 -15.98 -12.97
C THR A 89 2.20 -16.80 -12.09
N ASN A 90 2.18 -18.10 -12.26
CA ASN A 90 3.00 -18.98 -11.45
C ASN A 90 3.13 -20.35 -12.12
N SER A 91 4.09 -21.12 -11.67
CA SER A 91 4.22 -22.54 -12.01
C SER A 91 4.09 -23.38 -10.74
N ASN A 92 3.05 -24.20 -10.65
CA ASN A 92 2.78 -25.05 -9.47
C ASN A 92 2.81 -24.29 -8.13
N LYS A 93 2.13 -23.13 -8.10
CA LYS A 93 2.10 -22.23 -6.93
C LYS A 93 3.47 -21.63 -6.54
N VAL A 94 4.43 -21.65 -7.45
CA VAL A 94 5.71 -20.95 -7.31
C VAL A 94 5.71 -19.72 -8.20
N VAL A 95 5.93 -18.56 -7.60
CA VAL A 95 6.09 -17.27 -8.30
C VAL A 95 7.58 -16.95 -8.38
N THR A 96 8.08 -16.68 -9.58
CA THR A 96 9.51 -16.51 -9.85
C THR A 96 9.79 -15.11 -10.40
N ALA A 97 10.74 -14.41 -9.80
CA ALA A 97 11.22 -13.11 -10.27
C ALA A 97 11.86 -13.24 -11.67
N GLY A 98 11.60 -12.25 -12.53
CA GLY A 98 12.08 -12.25 -13.92
C GLY A 98 11.29 -13.18 -14.86
N VAL A 99 10.45 -14.06 -14.34
CA VAL A 99 9.62 -15.00 -15.12
C VAL A 99 8.16 -14.64 -15.04
N ASP A 100 7.62 -14.49 -13.83
CA ASP A 100 6.21 -14.25 -13.59
C ASP A 100 5.80 -12.79 -13.68
N SER A 101 4.51 -12.56 -13.78
CA SER A 101 3.91 -11.25 -13.95
C SER A 101 2.64 -11.10 -13.12
N VAL A 102 2.33 -9.88 -12.74
CA VAL A 102 1.05 -9.51 -12.13
C VAL A 102 0.14 -8.92 -13.19
N ARG A 103 -1.07 -9.44 -13.29
CA ARG A 103 -2.18 -8.87 -14.07
C ARG A 103 -3.12 -8.14 -13.16
N ILE A 104 -3.52 -6.95 -13.57
CA ILE A 104 -4.42 -6.10 -12.81
C ILE A 104 -5.79 -6.14 -13.44
N ILE A 105 -6.81 -6.35 -12.62
CA ILE A 105 -8.20 -6.14 -12.98
C ILE A 105 -8.63 -4.80 -12.38
N SER A 106 -8.84 -3.81 -13.23
CA SER A 106 -9.26 -2.47 -12.86
C SER A 106 -10.41 -2.00 -13.74
N PRO A 107 -11.15 -0.93 -13.37
CA PRO A 107 -12.16 -0.34 -14.23
C PRO A 107 -11.58 0.35 -15.48
N LEU A 108 -10.27 0.57 -15.51
CA LEU A 108 -9.57 1.20 -16.61
C LEU A 108 -9.23 0.18 -17.72
N PRO A 109 -9.21 0.57 -18.99
CA PRO A 109 -9.10 -0.36 -20.12
C PRO A 109 -7.72 -1.01 -20.30
N ASP A 110 -6.69 -0.51 -19.66
CA ASP A 110 -5.32 -1.03 -19.77
C ASP A 110 -5.14 -2.26 -18.87
N ARG A 111 -5.00 -3.44 -19.50
CA ARG A 111 -4.83 -4.74 -18.84
C ARG A 111 -3.43 -5.31 -19.02
N LYS A 112 -2.41 -4.47 -19.02
CA LYS A 112 -1.04 -4.97 -19.18
C LYS A 112 -0.62 -5.85 -18.01
N ALA A 113 0.11 -6.91 -18.33
CA ALA A 113 0.80 -7.72 -17.35
C ALA A 113 2.10 -7.01 -16.94
N CYS A 114 2.29 -6.84 -15.64
CA CYS A 114 3.47 -6.18 -15.07
C CYS A 114 4.49 -7.24 -14.67
N LYS A 115 5.65 -7.22 -15.31
CA LYS A 115 6.72 -8.19 -15.06
C LYS A 115 7.32 -7.99 -13.67
N ILE A 116 7.36 -9.04 -12.88
CA ILE A 116 8.02 -9.06 -11.58
C ILE A 116 9.53 -9.00 -11.81
N SER A 117 10.18 -7.96 -11.29
CA SER A 117 11.64 -7.84 -11.37
C SER A 117 12.34 -8.35 -10.12
N THR A 118 11.75 -8.11 -8.95
CA THR A 118 12.36 -8.44 -7.66
C THR A 118 11.31 -8.97 -6.70
N ILE A 119 11.69 -9.95 -5.90
CA ILE A 119 10.92 -10.50 -4.79
C ILE A 119 11.79 -10.42 -3.54
N ARG A 120 11.28 -9.81 -2.47
CA ARG A 120 12.01 -9.66 -1.21
C ARG A 120 11.11 -10.06 -0.04
N PRO A 121 11.56 -10.91 0.89
CA PRO A 121 10.77 -11.28 2.07
C PRO A 121 10.58 -10.05 2.97
N LEU A 122 9.41 -9.91 3.60
CA LEU A 122 9.07 -8.81 4.49
C LEU A 122 9.16 -9.23 5.96
N ASN A 123 9.76 -8.38 6.78
CA ASN A 123 9.71 -8.51 8.24
C ASN A 123 8.39 -7.88 8.75
N LEU A 124 7.34 -8.69 8.88
CA LEU A 124 6.01 -8.21 9.29
C LEU A 124 5.97 -7.65 10.70
N GLN A 125 6.79 -8.16 11.61
CA GLN A 125 6.86 -7.64 12.97
C GLN A 125 7.42 -6.22 12.98
N ALA A 126 8.55 -5.98 12.34
CA ALA A 126 9.15 -4.66 12.22
C ALA A 126 8.24 -3.66 11.49
N ILE A 127 7.49 -4.11 10.47
CA ILE A 127 6.50 -3.28 9.77
C ILE A 127 5.35 -2.90 10.69
N ASN A 128 4.84 -3.82 11.52
CA ASN A 128 3.78 -3.53 12.46
C ASN A 128 4.22 -2.59 13.58
N ASP A 129 5.43 -2.76 14.07
CA ASP A 129 6.01 -1.90 15.09
C ASP A 129 6.24 -0.48 14.54
N GLY A 130 6.87 -0.35 13.39
CA GLY A 130 7.08 0.95 12.73
C GLY A 130 5.78 1.66 12.35
N ARG A 131 4.74 0.93 11.96
CA ARG A 131 3.42 1.52 11.72
C ARG A 131 2.82 2.11 12.99
N ARG A 132 2.97 1.43 14.12
CA ARG A 132 2.50 1.92 15.42
C ARG A 132 3.23 3.19 15.84
N GLU A 133 4.55 3.23 15.69
CA GLU A 133 5.37 4.41 15.97
C GLU A 133 4.96 5.62 15.11
N LEU A 134 4.70 5.41 13.81
CA LEU A 134 4.22 6.47 12.92
C LEU A 134 2.85 7.02 13.34
N LEU A 135 1.94 6.16 13.77
CA LEU A 135 0.62 6.58 14.26
C LEU A 135 0.72 7.37 15.57
N GLU A 136 1.57 6.94 16.51
CA GLU A 136 1.83 7.64 17.77
C GLU A 136 2.44 9.02 17.52
N ALA A 137 3.42 9.14 16.62
CA ALA A 137 4.03 10.41 16.26
C ALA A 137 3.00 11.40 15.68
N GLN A 138 2.08 10.94 14.81
CA GLN A 138 1.01 11.77 14.26
C GLN A 138 -0.01 12.24 15.31
N MET A 139 -0.25 11.44 16.36
CA MET A 139 -1.12 11.84 17.47
C MET A 139 -0.49 12.96 18.30
N VAL A 140 0.80 12.85 18.62
CA VAL A 140 1.55 13.88 19.37
C VAL A 140 1.60 15.21 18.60
N GLU A 141 1.82 15.16 17.29
CA GLU A 141 1.86 16.37 16.47
C GLU A 141 0.51 17.09 16.43
N ARG A 142 -0.61 16.37 16.43
CA ARG A 142 -1.94 16.96 16.51
C ARG A 142 -2.19 17.67 17.85
N ASP A 143 -1.81 17.03 18.96
CA ASP A 143 -2.03 17.59 20.31
C ASP A 143 -1.19 18.86 20.56
N THR A 144 -0.07 19.02 19.86
CA THR A 144 0.79 20.22 19.99
C THR A 144 0.34 21.38 19.10
N THR A 145 -0.61 21.17 18.20
CA THR A 145 -1.07 22.19 17.24
C THR A 145 -2.38 22.86 17.69
N GLU A 146 -3.04 22.40 18.76
CA GLU A 146 -4.20 23.01 19.43
C GLU A 146 -3.77 23.93 20.56
#